data_befb190cc944337309f60cb9984336ce
#
_entry.id   befb190cc944337309f60cb9984336ce
#
_cell.length_a   1.000
_cell.length_b   1.000
_cell.length_c   1.000
_cell.angle_alpha   90.00
_cell.angle_beta   90.00
_cell.angle_gamma   90.00
#
_symmetry.space_group_name_H-M   'P 1'
#
loop_
_entity.id
_entity.type
_entity.pdbx_description
1 polymer ?
#
loop_
_entity_poly.entity_id
_entity_poly.type
_entity_poly.pdbx_seq_one_letter_code
_entity_poly.pdbx_strand_id
1 'polypeptide(L)'
;ATAKNNGAQEQVRGRAVLALGAIGGDDAWNSLKLLITQDQPESIRRLATQSLAVTKPDAALPHVWETLNELQSEAELEALWTYLIQRRQVLSVMKSAIKNISLSRKAAQAGIRSVQKAGRNEPEFLLAIEKVGQLMSDQNSVNPDSFLKMADLAESKGDPARGETVYRRPE
;
A
#
# COMPACT_ATOMS: atom_id res chain seq x y z
N ALA A 1 25.63 -6.86 -13.52
CA ALA A 1 26.72 -6.48 -12.61
C ALA A 1 26.46 -5.11 -11.96
N THR A 2 26.09 -4.08 -12.72
CA THR A 2 25.89 -2.70 -12.22
C THR A 2 24.79 -2.59 -11.14
N ALA A 3 23.70 -3.31 -11.29
CA ALA A 3 22.60 -3.30 -10.33
C ALA A 3 23.00 -3.80 -8.93
N LYS A 4 23.96 -4.73 -8.87
CA LYS A 4 24.47 -5.32 -7.62
C LYS A 4 25.68 -4.58 -7.03
N ASN A 5 26.27 -3.65 -7.78
CA ASN A 5 27.44 -2.90 -7.32
C ASN A 5 26.99 -1.73 -6.41
N ASN A 6 27.20 -1.87 -5.11
CA ASN A 6 26.84 -0.85 -4.11
C ASN A 6 27.63 0.46 -4.26
N GLY A 7 28.79 0.44 -4.90
CA GLY A 7 29.58 1.64 -5.19
C GLY A 7 29.10 2.44 -6.39
N ALA A 8 28.20 1.91 -7.24
CA ALA A 8 27.60 2.65 -8.34
C ALA A 8 26.56 3.67 -7.82
N GLN A 9 26.43 4.78 -8.52
CA GLN A 9 25.37 5.75 -8.18
C GLN A 9 24.00 5.08 -8.22
N GLU A 10 23.15 5.37 -7.25
CA GLU A 10 21.84 4.74 -7.08
C GLU A 10 20.96 4.85 -8.32
N GLN A 11 21.03 5.98 -9.02
CA GLN A 11 20.31 6.17 -10.29
C GLN A 11 20.75 5.17 -11.38
N VAL A 12 22.05 4.91 -11.50
CA VAL A 12 22.59 3.94 -12.48
C VAL A 12 22.17 2.52 -12.11
N ARG A 13 22.22 2.21 -10.80
CA ARG A 13 21.72 0.93 -10.28
C ARG A 13 20.25 0.74 -10.56
N GLY A 14 19.43 1.78 -10.33
CA GLY A 14 17.99 1.74 -10.62
C GLY A 14 17.68 1.46 -12.10
N ARG A 15 18.40 2.11 -13.02
CA ARG A 15 18.28 1.83 -14.47
C ARG A 15 18.67 0.40 -14.81
N ALA A 16 19.73 -0.14 -14.20
CA ALA A 16 20.14 -1.52 -14.40
C ALA A 16 19.10 -2.52 -13.87
N VAL A 17 18.42 -2.22 -12.76
CA VAL A 17 17.31 -3.03 -12.24
C VAL A 17 16.15 -3.07 -13.24
N LEU A 18 15.75 -1.92 -13.79
CA LEU A 18 14.70 -1.85 -14.80
C LEU A 18 15.08 -2.60 -16.08
N ALA A 19 16.35 -2.50 -16.52
CA ALA A 19 16.84 -3.26 -17.66
C ALA A 19 16.79 -4.78 -17.43
N LEU A 20 17.14 -5.25 -16.23
CA LEU A 20 16.97 -6.67 -15.85
C LEU A 20 15.51 -7.10 -15.95
N GLY A 21 14.59 -6.29 -15.48
CA GLY A 21 13.14 -6.56 -15.59
C GLY A 21 12.68 -6.64 -17.05
N ALA A 22 13.20 -5.78 -17.92
CA ALA A 22 12.88 -5.78 -19.36
C ALA A 22 13.48 -6.99 -20.11
N ILE A 23 14.67 -7.42 -19.74
CA ILE A 23 15.31 -8.62 -20.32
C ILE A 23 14.51 -9.87 -19.96
N GLY A 24 14.04 -9.97 -18.72
CA GLY A 24 13.29 -11.13 -18.24
C GLY A 24 14.14 -12.40 -18.15
N GLY A 25 13.43 -13.55 -18.12
CA GLY A 25 14.06 -14.86 -17.97
C GLY A 25 14.46 -15.21 -16.54
N ASP A 26 14.90 -16.45 -16.32
CA ASP A 26 15.15 -16.96 -14.97
C ASP A 26 16.39 -16.34 -14.32
N ASP A 27 17.42 -16.03 -15.07
CA ASP A 27 18.63 -15.38 -14.54
C ASP A 27 18.36 -13.94 -14.09
N ALA A 28 17.56 -13.19 -14.87
CA ALA A 28 17.14 -11.86 -14.49
C ALA A 28 16.22 -11.91 -13.25
N TRP A 29 15.28 -12.85 -13.21
CA TRP A 29 14.40 -13.11 -12.07
C TRP A 29 15.22 -13.39 -10.79
N ASN A 30 16.15 -14.30 -10.83
CA ASN A 30 17.01 -14.64 -9.70
C ASN A 30 17.88 -13.46 -9.26
N SER A 31 18.37 -12.66 -10.21
CA SER A 31 19.13 -11.45 -9.91
C SER A 31 18.29 -10.39 -9.25
N LEU A 32 17.03 -10.20 -9.67
CA LEU A 32 16.09 -9.26 -9.06
C LEU A 32 15.71 -9.66 -7.64
N LYS A 33 15.52 -10.97 -7.36
CA LYS A 33 15.27 -11.45 -6.00
C LYS A 33 16.40 -11.12 -5.01
N LEU A 34 17.63 -11.06 -5.45
CA LEU A 34 18.76 -10.65 -4.62
C LEU A 34 18.80 -9.14 -4.35
N LEU A 35 17.96 -8.35 -5.01
CA LEU A 35 17.92 -6.89 -4.86
C LEU A 35 16.73 -6.40 -4.05
N ILE A 36 15.87 -7.28 -3.55
CA ILE A 36 14.76 -6.93 -2.66
C ILE A 36 15.12 -7.10 -1.18
N THR A 37 16.33 -7.53 -0.85
CA THR A 37 16.80 -7.76 0.52
C THR A 37 17.02 -6.44 1.29
N GLN A 38 16.93 -6.48 2.62
CA GLN A 38 16.96 -5.29 3.48
C GLN A 38 18.28 -4.51 3.47
N ASP A 39 19.36 -5.10 3.01
CA ASP A 39 20.67 -4.46 2.83
C ASP A 39 20.72 -3.51 1.61
N GLN A 40 19.68 -3.54 0.76
CA GLN A 40 19.59 -2.67 -0.40
C GLN A 40 18.81 -1.39 -0.08
N PRO A 41 19.15 -0.25 -0.74
CA PRO A 41 18.35 0.97 -0.63
C PRO A 41 16.88 0.71 -0.98
N GLU A 42 15.96 1.38 -0.29
CA GLU A 42 14.51 1.20 -0.49
C GLU A 42 14.07 1.45 -1.93
N SER A 43 14.65 2.44 -2.60
CA SER A 43 14.41 2.72 -4.02
C SER A 43 14.80 1.55 -4.93
N ILE A 44 15.90 0.86 -4.64
CA ILE A 44 16.35 -0.33 -5.39
C ILE A 44 15.41 -1.50 -5.12
N ARG A 45 15.05 -1.73 -3.86
CA ARG A 45 14.09 -2.78 -3.46
C ARG A 45 12.75 -2.59 -4.16
N ARG A 46 12.22 -1.36 -4.15
CA ARG A 46 10.99 -1.02 -4.86
C ARG A 46 11.08 -1.32 -6.36
N LEU A 47 12.14 -0.84 -7.04
CA LEU A 47 12.32 -1.07 -8.48
C LEU A 47 12.47 -2.56 -8.82
N ALA A 48 13.18 -3.32 -8.00
CA ALA A 48 13.31 -4.76 -8.18
C ALA A 48 11.96 -5.47 -8.00
N THR A 49 11.20 -5.11 -6.98
CA THR A 49 9.86 -5.67 -6.73
C THR A 49 8.88 -5.31 -7.87
N GLN A 50 8.93 -4.09 -8.39
CA GLN A 50 8.15 -3.69 -9.56
C GLN A 50 8.49 -4.55 -10.79
N SER A 51 9.76 -4.81 -11.02
CA SER A 51 10.24 -5.63 -12.14
C SER A 51 9.82 -7.10 -11.98
N LEU A 52 9.92 -7.66 -10.77
CA LEU A 52 9.42 -9.00 -10.46
C LEU A 52 7.92 -9.11 -10.71
N ALA A 53 7.13 -8.16 -10.22
CA ALA A 53 5.68 -8.17 -10.33
C ALA A 53 5.17 -8.15 -11.78
N VAL A 54 5.89 -7.50 -12.69
CA VAL A 54 5.53 -7.46 -14.11
C VAL A 54 5.97 -8.73 -14.84
N THR A 55 7.13 -9.30 -14.48
CA THR A 55 7.68 -10.46 -15.17
C THR A 55 6.91 -11.74 -14.88
N LYS A 56 6.60 -12.01 -13.59
CA LYS A 56 5.85 -13.19 -13.14
C LYS A 56 4.92 -12.78 -11.98
N PRO A 57 3.74 -12.20 -12.25
CA PRO A 57 2.89 -11.60 -11.22
C PRO A 57 2.56 -12.54 -10.05
N ASP A 58 2.15 -13.78 -10.35
CA ASP A 58 1.77 -14.76 -9.34
C ASP A 58 2.96 -15.15 -8.44
N ALA A 59 4.10 -15.43 -9.04
CA ALA A 59 5.33 -15.81 -8.33
C ALA A 59 5.93 -14.63 -7.54
N ALA A 60 5.67 -13.40 -7.95
CA ALA A 60 6.19 -12.20 -7.30
C ALA A 60 5.38 -11.80 -6.06
N LEU A 61 4.13 -12.25 -5.89
CA LEU A 61 3.25 -11.78 -4.80
C LEU A 61 3.86 -11.87 -3.40
N PRO A 62 4.50 -12.97 -2.98
CA PRO A 62 5.13 -13.02 -1.65
C PRO A 62 6.15 -11.89 -1.47
N HIS A 63 6.97 -11.64 -2.47
CA HIS A 63 7.97 -10.57 -2.47
C HIS A 63 7.35 -9.18 -2.49
N VAL A 64 6.21 -9.01 -3.18
CA VAL A 64 5.46 -7.75 -3.19
C VAL A 64 4.96 -7.43 -1.78
N TRP A 65 4.34 -8.39 -1.10
CA TRP A 65 3.79 -8.19 0.24
C TRP A 65 4.89 -7.96 1.28
N GLU A 66 5.99 -8.69 1.20
CA GLU A 66 7.17 -8.52 2.04
C GLU A 66 7.75 -7.10 1.86
N THR A 67 8.02 -6.68 0.62
CA THR A 67 8.56 -5.34 0.35
C THR A 67 7.62 -4.24 0.83
N LEU A 68 6.30 -4.36 0.61
CA LEU A 68 5.32 -3.39 1.09
C LEU A 68 5.34 -3.26 2.62
N ASN A 69 5.55 -4.35 3.34
CA ASN A 69 5.62 -4.34 4.81
C ASN A 69 6.93 -3.77 5.35
N GLU A 70 8.00 -3.88 4.60
CA GLU A 70 9.34 -3.50 5.05
C GLU A 70 9.77 -2.08 4.68
N LEU A 71 9.19 -1.50 3.61
CA LEU A 71 9.49 -0.12 3.22
C LEU A 71 9.08 0.87 4.32
N GLN A 72 10.02 1.73 4.71
CA GLN A 72 9.80 2.75 5.71
C GLN A 72 9.48 4.11 5.09
N SER A 73 9.98 4.41 3.90
CA SER A 73 9.68 5.63 3.16
C SER A 73 8.24 5.61 2.62
N GLU A 74 7.46 6.60 3.02
CA GLU A 74 6.09 6.76 2.51
C GLU A 74 6.07 7.01 1.00
N ALA A 75 7.05 7.75 0.48
CA ALA A 75 7.19 8.01 -0.95
C ALA A 75 7.45 6.71 -1.74
N GLU A 76 8.32 5.83 -1.22
CA GLU A 76 8.62 4.55 -1.86
C GLU A 76 7.41 3.58 -1.80
N LEU A 77 6.68 3.59 -0.68
CA LEU A 77 5.44 2.83 -0.54
C LEU A 77 4.37 3.29 -1.54
N GLU A 78 4.09 4.59 -1.61
CA GLU A 78 3.11 5.14 -2.56
C GLU A 78 3.55 4.88 -4.01
N ALA A 79 4.83 5.02 -4.32
CA ALA A 79 5.36 4.74 -5.65
C ALA A 79 5.20 3.26 -6.03
N LEU A 80 5.45 2.34 -5.09
CA LEU A 80 5.25 0.90 -5.33
C LEU A 80 3.77 0.60 -5.55
N TRP A 81 2.88 1.03 -4.66
CA TRP A 81 1.44 0.82 -4.79
C TRP A 81 0.90 1.38 -6.10
N THR A 82 1.23 2.63 -6.43
CA THR A 82 0.80 3.28 -7.67
C THR A 82 1.21 2.46 -8.90
N TYR A 83 2.46 1.99 -8.91
CA TYR A 83 2.96 1.15 -10.00
C TYR A 83 2.19 -0.16 -10.15
N LEU A 84 1.94 -0.87 -9.04
CA LEU A 84 1.24 -2.16 -9.03
C LEU A 84 -0.22 -2.02 -9.46
N ILE A 85 -0.91 -1.00 -8.93
CA ILE A 85 -2.33 -0.74 -9.23
C ILE A 85 -2.54 -0.38 -10.71
N GLN A 86 -1.62 0.35 -11.32
CA GLN A 86 -1.73 0.72 -12.73
C GLN A 86 -1.66 -0.47 -13.69
N ARG A 87 -1.12 -1.60 -13.25
CA ARG A 87 -0.96 -2.81 -14.07
C ARG A 87 -2.08 -3.80 -13.83
N ARG A 88 -2.99 -3.88 -14.81
CA ARG A 88 -4.23 -4.67 -14.70
C ARG A 88 -3.99 -6.12 -14.28
N GLN A 89 -2.98 -6.76 -14.85
CA GLN A 89 -2.65 -8.16 -14.53
C GLN A 89 -2.16 -8.30 -13.09
N VAL A 90 -1.25 -7.44 -12.64
CA VAL A 90 -0.72 -7.45 -11.28
C VAL A 90 -1.85 -7.18 -10.28
N LEU A 91 -2.66 -6.16 -10.52
CA LEU A 91 -3.80 -5.84 -9.65
C LEU A 91 -4.79 -7.01 -9.54
N SER A 92 -5.08 -7.71 -10.65
CA SER A 92 -5.98 -8.87 -10.65
C SER A 92 -5.46 -9.97 -9.72
N VAL A 93 -4.17 -10.28 -9.81
CA VAL A 93 -3.53 -11.31 -8.96
C VAL A 93 -3.48 -10.85 -7.49
N MET A 94 -3.17 -9.58 -7.23
CA MET A 94 -3.21 -9.01 -5.88
C MET A 94 -4.60 -9.11 -5.25
N LYS A 95 -5.65 -8.79 -5.99
CA LYS A 95 -7.04 -8.87 -5.52
C LYS A 95 -7.44 -10.29 -5.10
N SER A 96 -7.00 -11.30 -5.82
CA SER A 96 -7.30 -12.70 -5.48
C SER A 96 -6.54 -13.18 -4.24
N ALA A 97 -5.33 -12.68 -4.01
CA ALA A 97 -4.45 -13.16 -2.94
C ALA A 97 -4.53 -12.36 -1.63
N ILE A 98 -5.05 -11.12 -1.67
CA ILE A 98 -4.99 -10.19 -0.52
C ILE A 98 -5.63 -10.74 0.75
N LYS A 99 -6.64 -11.58 0.64
CA LYS A 99 -7.38 -12.12 1.82
C LYS A 99 -6.52 -12.97 2.75
N ASN A 100 -5.41 -13.49 2.25
CA ASN A 100 -4.56 -14.46 2.95
C ASN A 100 -3.22 -13.85 3.42
N ILE A 101 -3.12 -12.53 3.46
CA ILE A 101 -1.90 -11.82 3.86
C ILE A 101 -2.14 -10.90 5.04
N SER A 102 -1.06 -10.38 5.61
CA SER A 102 -1.10 -9.29 6.58
C SER A 102 -0.30 -8.11 6.02
N LEU A 103 -0.84 -6.91 6.15
CA LEU A 103 -0.16 -5.66 5.82
C LEU A 103 0.11 -4.86 7.09
N SER A 104 1.25 -4.20 7.14
CA SER A 104 1.48 -3.17 8.15
C SER A 104 0.46 -2.04 7.96
N ARG A 105 0.09 -1.38 9.05
CA ARG A 105 -0.85 -0.24 9.02
C ARG A 105 -0.39 0.82 8.01
N LYS A 106 0.91 1.10 7.98
CA LYS A 106 1.52 2.07 7.06
C LYS A 106 1.37 1.66 5.59
N ALA A 107 1.68 0.39 5.28
CA ALA A 107 1.52 -0.15 3.92
C ALA A 107 0.06 -0.12 3.47
N ALA A 108 -0.88 -0.49 4.34
CA ALA A 108 -2.30 -0.47 4.04
C ALA A 108 -2.82 0.95 3.78
N GLN A 109 -2.44 1.93 4.63
CA GLN A 109 -2.82 3.34 4.43
C GLN A 109 -2.28 3.90 3.11
N ALA A 110 -1.01 3.60 2.77
CA ALA A 110 -0.45 3.98 1.49
C ALA A 110 -1.19 3.34 0.31
N GLY A 111 -1.60 2.08 0.44
CA GLY A 111 -2.41 1.38 -0.55
C GLY A 111 -3.76 2.04 -0.79
N ILE A 112 -4.50 2.37 0.26
CA ILE A 112 -5.80 3.06 0.17
C ILE A 112 -5.65 4.39 -0.55
N ARG A 113 -4.69 5.23 -0.11
CA ARG A 113 -4.42 6.52 -0.77
C ARG A 113 -4.08 6.36 -2.24
N SER A 114 -3.28 5.36 -2.59
CA SER A 114 -2.88 5.12 -3.97
C SER A 114 -4.05 4.67 -4.86
N VAL A 115 -4.96 3.82 -4.35
CA VAL A 115 -6.18 3.40 -5.07
C VAL A 115 -7.10 4.60 -5.29
N GLN A 116 -7.30 5.43 -4.26
CA GLN A 116 -8.13 6.64 -4.32
C GLN A 116 -7.56 7.67 -5.31
N LYS A 117 -6.23 7.95 -5.22
CA LYS A 117 -5.54 8.86 -6.16
C LYS A 117 -5.61 8.37 -7.62
N ALA A 118 -5.62 7.06 -7.85
CA ALA A 118 -5.74 6.48 -9.17
C ALA A 118 -7.15 6.62 -9.79
N GLY A 119 -8.14 7.09 -9.02
CA GLY A 119 -9.52 7.23 -9.46
C GLY A 119 -10.18 5.90 -9.83
N ARG A 120 -9.67 4.77 -9.33
CA ARG A 120 -10.21 3.45 -9.62
C ARG A 120 -11.34 3.12 -8.65
N ASN A 121 -12.47 2.72 -9.20
CA ASN A 121 -13.59 2.21 -8.42
C ASN A 121 -13.36 0.73 -8.07
N GLU A 122 -12.63 0.49 -6.97
CA GLU A 122 -12.26 -0.86 -6.49
C GLU A 122 -12.69 -1.05 -5.03
N PRO A 123 -14.00 -0.94 -4.70
CA PRO A 123 -14.46 -0.92 -3.31
C PRO A 123 -14.13 -2.21 -2.56
N GLU A 124 -14.23 -3.38 -3.19
CA GLU A 124 -13.90 -4.66 -2.57
C GLU A 124 -12.41 -4.77 -2.24
N PHE A 125 -11.56 -4.22 -3.09
CA PHE A 125 -10.11 -4.23 -2.86
C PHE A 125 -9.73 -3.26 -1.74
N LEU A 126 -10.35 -2.08 -1.68
CA LEU A 126 -10.18 -1.13 -0.57
C LEU A 126 -10.57 -1.76 0.76
N LEU A 127 -11.75 -2.38 0.85
CA LEU A 127 -12.20 -3.08 2.06
C LEU A 127 -11.24 -4.22 2.45
N ALA A 128 -10.70 -4.95 1.47
CA ALA A 128 -9.74 -5.99 1.74
C ALA A 128 -8.42 -5.43 2.31
N ILE A 129 -7.91 -4.31 1.75
CA ILE A 129 -6.71 -3.61 2.28
C ILE A 129 -6.96 -3.16 3.72
N GLU A 130 -8.10 -2.52 4.01
CA GLU A 130 -8.47 -2.08 5.35
C GLU A 130 -8.48 -3.23 6.34
N LYS A 131 -9.08 -4.35 5.97
CA LYS A 131 -9.17 -5.55 6.80
C LYS A 131 -7.80 -6.14 7.12
N VAL A 132 -6.96 -6.38 6.11
CA VAL A 132 -5.64 -7.00 6.30
C VAL A 132 -4.63 -6.05 6.94
N GLY A 133 -4.82 -4.74 6.80
CA GLY A 133 -4.05 -3.70 7.48
C GLY A 133 -4.54 -3.36 8.89
N GLN A 134 -5.60 -4.04 9.35
CA GLN A 134 -6.24 -3.77 10.65
C GLN A 134 -6.58 -2.29 10.84
N LEU A 135 -7.03 -1.63 9.76
CA LEU A 135 -7.42 -0.22 9.78
C LEU A 135 -8.87 -0.04 10.23
N MET A 136 -9.67 -1.09 10.13
CA MET A 136 -10.99 -1.18 10.73
C MET A 136 -10.79 -1.35 12.25
N SER A 137 -10.26 -0.33 12.90
CA SER A 137 -10.31 -0.23 14.34
C SER A 137 -11.77 0.03 14.74
N ASP A 138 -12.15 -0.39 15.94
CA ASP A 138 -13.47 -0.36 16.57
C ASP A 138 -14.26 0.97 16.49
N GLN A 139 -13.74 1.98 15.79
CA GLN A 139 -14.40 3.28 15.61
C GLN A 139 -15.62 3.24 14.67
N ASN A 140 -15.80 2.16 13.86
CA ASN A 140 -17.01 1.98 13.05
C ASN A 140 -17.95 0.89 13.56
N SER A 141 -17.57 0.13 14.57
CA SER A 141 -18.55 -0.48 15.46
C SER A 141 -19.04 0.63 16.38
N VAL A 142 -19.93 1.48 15.90
CA VAL A 142 -20.77 2.28 16.78
C VAL A 142 -21.51 1.24 17.61
N ASN A 143 -20.93 0.92 18.78
CA ASN A 143 -21.61 0.08 19.75
C ASN A 143 -22.95 0.78 20.01
N PRO A 144 -24.09 0.14 19.72
CA PRO A 144 -25.41 0.74 19.95
C PRO A 144 -25.51 1.39 21.33
N ASP A 145 -24.89 0.78 22.35
CA ASP A 145 -24.85 1.31 23.72
C ASP A 145 -24.02 2.60 23.84
N SER A 146 -22.96 2.74 23.04
CA SER A 146 -22.16 3.98 23.02
C SER A 146 -22.91 5.11 22.32
N PHE A 147 -23.68 4.77 21.28
CA PHE A 147 -24.54 5.72 20.59
C PHE A 147 -25.67 6.20 21.49
N LEU A 148 -26.34 5.30 22.20
CA LEU A 148 -27.38 5.64 23.17
C LEU A 148 -26.83 6.53 24.29
N LYS A 149 -25.64 6.19 24.83
CA LYS A 149 -24.98 7.04 25.84
C LYS A 149 -24.62 8.44 25.33
N MET A 150 -24.17 8.54 24.06
CA MET A 150 -23.91 9.86 23.45
C MET A 150 -25.20 10.65 23.20
N ALA A 151 -26.29 9.98 22.81
CA ALA A 151 -27.58 10.59 22.64
C ALA A 151 -28.12 11.12 23.97
N ASP A 152 -28.08 10.32 25.04
CA ASP A 152 -28.46 10.73 26.39
C ASP A 152 -27.60 11.90 26.91
N LEU A 153 -26.32 11.90 26.63
CA LEU A 153 -25.40 12.98 26.99
C LEU A 153 -25.71 14.27 26.22
N ALA A 154 -26.03 14.13 24.92
CA ALA A 154 -26.45 15.28 24.10
C ALA A 154 -27.78 15.87 24.55
N GLU A 155 -28.72 15.02 24.95
CA GLU A 155 -30.03 15.48 25.49
C GLU A 155 -29.89 16.15 26.86
N SER A 156 -29.05 15.60 27.74
CA SER A 156 -28.91 16.08 29.12
C SER A 156 -27.94 17.25 29.29
N LYS A 157 -26.90 17.36 28.45
CA LYS A 157 -25.81 18.35 28.54
C LYS A 157 -25.57 19.13 27.25
N GLY A 158 -26.31 18.83 26.20
CA GLY A 158 -26.21 19.54 24.93
C GLY A 158 -26.70 20.98 25.03
N ASP A 159 -26.00 21.88 24.35
CA ASP A 159 -26.43 23.27 24.17
C ASP A 159 -26.90 23.48 22.73
N PRO A 160 -28.25 23.51 22.51
CA PRO A 160 -28.83 23.66 21.17
C PRO A 160 -28.40 24.96 20.48
N ALA A 161 -28.29 26.06 21.25
CA ALA A 161 -27.93 27.37 20.72
C ALA A 161 -26.45 27.37 20.21
N ARG A 162 -25.56 26.72 20.94
CA ARG A 162 -24.16 26.52 20.54
C ARG A 162 -24.08 25.60 19.33
N GLY A 163 -24.87 24.53 19.28
CA GLY A 163 -24.93 23.60 18.13
C GLY A 163 -25.37 24.32 16.86
N GLU A 164 -26.39 25.17 16.92
CA GLU A 164 -26.86 25.98 15.80
C GLU A 164 -25.78 26.96 15.32
N THR A 165 -25.06 27.61 16.24
CA THR A 165 -23.96 28.52 15.90
C THR A 165 -22.79 27.80 15.18
N VAL A 166 -22.46 26.58 15.58
CA VAL A 166 -21.41 25.76 14.93
C VAL A 166 -21.86 25.31 13.57
N TYR A 167 -23.13 24.88 13.43
CA TYR A 167 -23.66 24.37 12.15
C TYR A 167 -23.78 25.48 11.08
N ARG A 168 -24.09 26.74 11.51
CA ARG A 168 -24.26 27.89 10.62
C ARG A 168 -22.99 28.70 10.36
N ARG A 169 -21.79 28.21 10.81
CA ARG A 169 -20.53 28.88 10.45
C ARG A 169 -20.29 28.76 8.96
N PRO A 170 -20.18 29.88 8.20
CA PRO A 170 -19.68 29.83 6.83
C PRO A 170 -18.22 29.38 6.88
N GLU A 171 -17.84 28.50 5.96
CA GLU A 171 -16.45 28.11 5.73
C GLU A 171 -15.59 29.29 5.29
#